data_f7ecd41e879aacd1366c01ca6c980d7f
#
_entry.id   f7ecd41e879aacd1366c01ca6c980d7f
#
_cell.length_a   1.000
_cell.length_b   1.000
_cell.length_c   1.000
_cell.angle_alpha   90.00
_cell.angle_beta   90.00
_cell.angle_gamma   90.00
#
_symmetry.space_group_name_H-M   'P 1'
#
loop_
_entity.id
_entity.type
_entity.pdbx_description
1 polymer ?
#
loop_
_entity_poly.entity_id
_entity_poly.type
_entity_poly.pdbx_seq_one_letter_code
_entity_poly.pdbx_strand_id
1 'polypeptide(L)'
;MGKVLKAWMMLFAMSLALAGTATLSSCSSDDDPYFTVSEDDDPRILNTDLADSKINRKTNYKLEIKVTPVHYTTVTWLLDGTQIAEGTTIDQPLPLGEHELKIVATTTKGKSTSRTLKVTVIPAADDPALGTNASELWVAPGAETTIHNCQNLGTVTKVMVGGKEVAFEILEEGTAMKLTAPADLENGDYAITLVDGDGVEFPGGTIKVTSEPKPSMENVLWEGHHYVSWDLGDDDPNKKFNLITKDQVAKWKEGQILRVYCSMKDDDAYHQIKLATDWWTDLTSPYEFGEGNVMKFELTQDALDKMAAENGFICVGHGYYVDKVTIE
;
A
#
# COMPACT_ATOMS: atom_id res chain seq x y z
N MET A 1 42.84 6.06 -48.82
CA MET A 1 42.80 6.69 -47.48
C MET A 1 43.81 5.99 -46.59
N GLY A 2 45.02 6.46 -46.44
CA GLY A 2 46.06 5.72 -45.70
C GLY A 2 47.43 6.41 -45.77
N LYS A 3 47.51 7.71 -45.60
CA LYS A 3 48.79 8.42 -45.55
C LYS A 3 48.83 9.58 -44.56
N VAL A 4 47.82 9.81 -43.73
CA VAL A 4 47.78 10.94 -42.77
C VAL A 4 47.98 10.47 -41.32
N LEU A 5 47.97 9.17 -41.05
CA LEU A 5 48.08 8.64 -39.68
C LEU A 5 49.50 8.26 -39.23
N LYS A 6 50.50 8.48 -40.06
CA LYS A 6 51.93 8.21 -39.72
C LYS A 6 52.81 9.43 -39.40
N ALA A 7 52.25 10.64 -39.52
CA ALA A 7 53.02 11.88 -39.27
C ALA A 7 52.87 12.46 -37.84
N TRP A 8 51.99 11.91 -37.00
CA TRP A 8 51.77 12.40 -35.64
C TRP A 8 52.41 11.55 -34.52
N MET A 9 53.11 10.49 -34.90
CA MET A 9 53.77 9.58 -33.92
C MET A 9 55.31 9.76 -33.87
N MET A 10 55.87 10.75 -34.55
CA MET A 10 57.32 11.03 -34.52
C MET A 10 57.69 12.40 -33.95
N LEU A 11 56.79 13.10 -33.29
CA LEU A 11 57.08 14.42 -32.70
C LEU A 11 57.03 14.42 -31.16
N PHE A 12 56.98 13.24 -30.54
CA PHE A 12 56.95 13.12 -29.07
C PHE A 12 58.17 12.39 -28.47
N ALA A 13 59.23 12.21 -29.27
CA ALA A 13 60.42 11.45 -28.83
C ALA A 13 61.74 12.26 -28.86
N MET A 14 61.70 13.58 -28.69
CA MET A 14 62.93 14.36 -28.66
C MET A 14 62.80 15.62 -27.78
N SER A 15 62.48 15.41 -26.49
CA SER A 15 62.71 16.40 -25.42
C SER A 15 62.85 15.76 -24.05
N LEU A 16 63.78 14.79 -23.95
CA LEU A 16 64.18 14.25 -22.66
C LEU A 16 65.68 14.07 -22.60
N ALA A 17 66.39 15.18 -22.54
CA ALA A 17 67.82 15.16 -22.15
C ALA A 17 68.27 16.58 -21.75
N LEU A 18 67.84 17.01 -20.54
CA LEU A 18 68.64 17.87 -19.67
C LEU A 18 68.29 17.51 -18.25
N ALA A 19 68.93 16.46 -17.76
CA ALA A 19 68.90 16.06 -16.38
C ALA A 19 69.67 17.09 -15.55
N GLY A 20 68.93 18.01 -14.96
CA GLY A 20 69.39 18.65 -13.74
C GLY A 20 69.31 17.63 -12.62
N THR A 21 70.43 17.18 -12.11
CA THR A 21 70.55 16.44 -10.85
C THR A 21 70.12 17.35 -9.72
N ALA A 22 68.77 17.47 -9.51
CA ALA A 22 68.25 17.88 -8.22
C ALA A 22 68.49 16.69 -7.29
N THR A 23 69.49 16.80 -6.47
CA THR A 23 69.63 15.98 -5.25
C THR A 23 68.38 16.24 -4.46
N LEU A 24 67.43 15.28 -4.52
CA LEU A 24 66.41 15.18 -3.53
C LEU A 24 67.12 14.87 -2.23
N SER A 25 67.48 15.93 -1.51
CA SER A 25 67.74 15.85 -0.10
C SER A 25 66.44 15.30 0.50
N SER A 26 66.43 13.99 0.74
CA SER A 26 65.49 13.39 1.67
C SER A 26 65.80 14.07 3.00
N CYS A 27 65.05 15.13 3.29
CA CYS A 27 64.86 15.55 4.67
C CYS A 27 64.13 14.41 5.34
N SER A 28 64.89 13.48 5.91
CA SER A 28 64.42 12.75 7.06
C SER A 28 64.40 13.72 8.25
N SER A 29 63.50 14.69 8.18
CA SER A 29 63.00 15.33 9.39
C SER A 29 62.03 14.32 9.99
N ASP A 30 62.33 13.84 11.16
CA ASP A 30 61.37 13.10 12.02
C ASP A 30 60.18 13.97 12.44
N ASP A 31 59.93 15.05 11.73
CA ASP A 31 58.78 15.96 11.79
C ASP A 31 57.85 15.75 10.58
N ASP A 32 57.44 14.50 10.33
CA ASP A 32 56.17 14.28 9.72
C ASP A 32 55.15 14.92 10.70
N PRO A 33 54.33 15.90 10.25
CA PRO A 33 53.30 16.39 11.13
C PRO A 33 52.38 15.22 11.37
N TYR A 34 52.57 14.50 12.47
CA TYR A 34 51.56 13.63 12.99
C TYR A 34 50.35 14.52 13.15
N PHE A 35 49.32 14.30 12.34
CA PHE A 35 48.02 14.82 12.63
C PHE A 35 47.56 14.19 13.92
N THR A 36 48.07 14.71 15.02
CA THR A 36 47.66 14.30 16.35
C THR A 36 46.24 14.84 16.54
N VAL A 37 45.31 13.94 16.35
CA VAL A 37 43.91 14.21 16.72
C VAL A 37 43.89 14.54 18.20
N SER A 38 43.40 15.71 18.56
CA SER A 38 43.37 16.22 19.92
C SER A 38 41.95 16.28 20.49
N GLU A 39 41.84 16.45 21.80
CA GLU A 39 40.53 16.67 22.45
C GLU A 39 39.89 18.03 22.07
N ASP A 40 40.69 18.94 21.52
CA ASP A 40 40.21 20.26 21.07
C ASP A 40 39.66 20.25 19.64
N ASP A 41 39.77 19.15 18.92
CA ASP A 41 39.21 19.01 17.56
C ASP A 41 37.69 18.89 17.60
N ASP A 42 37.06 19.38 16.59
CA ASP A 42 35.61 19.21 16.41
C ASP A 42 35.28 17.76 16.02
N PRO A 43 34.26 17.15 16.65
CA PRO A 43 33.91 15.77 16.33
C PRO A 43 33.31 15.66 14.93
N ARG A 44 33.62 14.57 14.24
CA ARG A 44 33.07 14.23 12.93
C ARG A 44 32.59 12.79 12.93
N ILE A 45 31.44 12.56 12.29
CA ILE A 45 30.94 11.24 11.93
C ILE A 45 31.44 10.96 10.51
N LEU A 46 32.26 9.93 10.36
CA LEU A 46 32.97 9.62 9.11
C LEU A 46 32.19 8.75 8.13
N ASN A 47 31.08 8.16 8.58
CA ASN A 47 30.20 7.39 7.71
C ASN A 47 29.59 8.30 6.62
N THR A 48 29.78 7.94 5.36
CA THR A 48 29.26 8.68 4.18
C THR A 48 28.04 8.04 3.58
N ASP A 49 27.71 6.82 3.99
CA ASP A 49 26.68 5.93 3.45
C ASP A 49 25.49 5.76 4.40
N LEU A 50 25.33 6.66 5.38
CA LEU A 50 24.20 6.65 6.28
C LEU A 50 22.92 6.98 5.50
N ALA A 51 21.96 6.06 5.54
CA ALA A 51 20.70 6.19 4.84
C ALA A 51 19.51 5.76 5.73
N ASP A 52 18.33 6.25 5.38
CA ASP A 52 17.08 5.77 5.97
C ASP A 52 16.92 4.28 5.74
N SER A 53 16.28 3.60 6.69
CA SER A 53 16.16 2.16 6.67
C SER A 53 14.76 1.67 7.03
N LYS A 54 14.43 0.49 6.51
CA LYS A 54 13.21 -0.23 6.85
C LYS A 54 13.59 -1.62 7.34
N ILE A 55 13.18 -1.95 8.55
CA ILE A 55 13.49 -3.23 9.19
C ILE A 55 12.22 -3.91 9.69
N ASN A 56 12.31 -5.23 9.89
CA ASN A 56 11.27 -6.02 10.54
C ASN A 56 11.47 -5.95 12.07
N ARG A 57 10.40 -5.84 12.86
CA ARG A 57 10.45 -5.72 14.32
C ARG A 57 11.20 -6.84 15.03
N LYS A 58 11.28 -8.04 14.43
CA LYS A 58 12.02 -9.20 14.96
C LYS A 58 13.51 -9.20 14.59
N THR A 59 13.93 -8.18 13.85
CA THR A 59 15.32 -7.99 13.44
C THR A 59 15.91 -6.82 14.21
N ASN A 60 17.08 -7.04 14.84
CA ASN A 60 17.79 -5.94 15.49
C ASN A 60 18.21 -4.88 14.46
N TYR A 61 18.05 -3.63 14.82
CA TYR A 61 18.71 -2.53 14.11
C TYR A 61 20.21 -2.57 14.44
N LYS A 62 21.04 -2.68 13.39
CA LYS A 62 22.50 -2.76 13.53
C LYS A 62 23.16 -1.67 12.71
N LEU A 63 23.99 -0.89 13.38
CA LEU A 63 24.80 0.16 12.73
C LEU A 63 26.08 0.39 13.53
N GLU A 64 27.17 0.62 12.80
CA GLU A 64 28.47 1.02 13.36
C GLU A 64 28.81 2.42 12.86
N ILE A 65 29.20 3.31 13.78
CA ILE A 65 29.59 4.68 13.51
C ILE A 65 31.09 4.85 13.73
N LYS A 66 31.74 5.42 12.74
CA LYS A 66 33.13 5.82 12.80
C LYS A 66 33.22 7.30 13.14
N VAL A 67 33.96 7.66 14.18
CA VAL A 67 34.10 9.04 14.63
C VAL A 67 35.55 9.46 14.74
N THR A 68 35.80 10.74 14.68
CA THR A 68 37.11 11.35 15.01
C THR A 68 36.88 12.62 15.82
N PRO A 69 37.69 12.91 16.82
CA PRO A 69 38.77 12.16 17.45
C PRO A 69 38.26 10.96 18.26
N VAL A 70 38.69 9.74 17.89
CA VAL A 70 38.11 8.49 18.41
C VAL A 70 38.25 8.32 19.93
N HIS A 71 39.36 8.73 20.49
CA HIS A 71 39.64 8.55 21.94
C HIS A 71 39.00 9.63 22.84
N TYR A 72 38.46 10.68 22.23
CA TYR A 72 37.89 11.81 22.93
C TYR A 72 36.40 11.98 22.64
N THR A 73 35.79 11.08 21.86
CA THR A 73 34.38 11.21 21.39
C THR A 73 33.54 10.06 21.89
N THR A 74 32.42 10.39 22.54
CA THR A 74 31.35 9.47 22.90
C THR A 74 30.25 9.62 21.89
N VAL A 75 29.61 8.50 21.45
CA VAL A 75 28.46 8.47 20.59
C VAL A 75 27.24 8.10 21.38
N THR A 76 26.16 8.91 21.27
CA THR A 76 24.86 8.70 21.92
C THR A 76 23.80 8.50 20.84
N TRP A 77 22.96 7.48 21.02
CA TRP A 77 21.87 7.17 20.12
C TRP A 77 20.54 7.60 20.74
N LEU A 78 19.80 8.44 20.04
CA LEU A 78 18.51 8.93 20.46
C LEU A 78 17.43 8.47 19.48
N LEU A 79 16.41 7.77 19.97
CA LEU A 79 15.22 7.41 19.20
C LEU A 79 14.07 8.34 19.63
N ASP A 80 13.54 9.12 18.70
CA ASP A 80 12.50 10.12 18.97
C ASP A 80 12.85 11.04 20.15
N GLY A 81 14.15 11.42 20.24
CA GLY A 81 14.68 12.27 21.30
C GLY A 81 15.05 11.54 22.61
N THR A 82 14.69 10.28 22.77
CA THR A 82 15.02 9.48 23.97
C THR A 82 16.29 8.67 23.75
N GLN A 83 17.25 8.73 24.68
CA GLN A 83 18.48 7.93 24.60
C GLN A 83 18.17 6.43 24.72
N ILE A 84 18.63 5.65 23.74
CA ILE A 84 18.44 4.21 23.68
C ILE A 84 19.76 3.42 23.76
N ALA A 85 20.89 4.04 23.40
CA ALA A 85 22.21 3.39 23.45
C ALA A 85 23.33 4.43 23.57
N GLU A 86 24.54 3.95 23.93
CA GLU A 86 25.79 4.69 23.95
C GLU A 86 26.91 3.81 23.38
N GLY A 87 27.87 4.45 22.71
CA GLY A 87 28.98 3.77 22.04
C GLY A 87 28.87 3.83 20.53
N THR A 88 29.88 3.37 19.83
CA THR A 88 30.01 3.45 18.38
C THR A 88 29.14 2.45 17.62
N THR A 89 28.52 1.50 18.30
CA THR A 89 27.69 0.44 17.71
C THR A 89 26.34 0.38 18.40
N ILE A 90 25.29 0.09 17.61
CA ILE A 90 23.97 -0.30 18.09
C ILE A 90 23.59 -1.64 17.51
N ASP A 91 23.05 -2.56 18.32
CA ASP A 91 22.53 -3.87 17.93
C ASP A 91 21.38 -4.24 18.86
N GLN A 92 20.18 -3.73 18.59
CA GLN A 92 19.01 -3.99 19.43
C GLN A 92 17.71 -3.87 18.63
N PRO A 93 16.60 -4.49 19.11
CA PRO A 93 15.29 -4.28 18.53
C PRO A 93 14.84 -2.84 18.74
N LEU A 94 14.05 -2.34 17.79
CA LEU A 94 13.37 -1.05 17.89
C LEU A 94 11.84 -1.27 17.89
N PRO A 95 11.06 -0.38 18.50
CA PRO A 95 9.60 -0.47 18.51
C PRO A 95 9.00 -0.34 17.11
N LEU A 96 7.79 -0.83 16.92
CA LEU A 96 7.04 -0.67 15.67
C LEU A 96 6.74 0.80 15.39
N GLY A 97 6.82 1.19 14.11
CA GLY A 97 6.48 2.53 13.67
C GLY A 97 7.57 3.23 12.87
N GLU A 98 7.34 4.51 12.62
CA GLU A 98 8.33 5.40 12.02
C GLU A 98 9.04 6.19 13.11
N HIS A 99 10.36 6.18 13.10
CA HIS A 99 11.19 6.76 14.13
C HIS A 99 12.26 7.66 13.54
N GLU A 100 12.58 8.72 14.27
CA GLU A 100 13.77 9.52 14.05
C GLU A 100 14.91 8.99 14.92
N LEU A 101 15.95 8.41 14.28
CA LEU A 101 17.16 7.99 14.96
C LEU A 101 18.23 9.07 14.81
N LYS A 102 18.54 9.75 15.90
CA LYS A 102 19.58 10.77 15.94
C LYS A 102 20.84 10.22 16.60
N ILE A 103 21.94 10.33 15.88
CA ILE A 103 23.27 9.91 16.30
C ILE A 103 24.05 11.18 16.69
N VAL A 104 24.49 11.28 17.93
CA VAL A 104 25.20 12.44 18.45
C VAL A 104 26.59 12.03 18.88
N ALA A 105 27.62 12.61 18.28
CA ALA A 105 29.01 12.43 18.66
C ALA A 105 29.45 13.66 19.46
N THR A 106 29.90 13.47 20.71
CA THR A 106 30.29 14.54 21.62
C THR A 106 31.69 14.28 22.17
N THR A 107 32.58 15.29 22.08
CA THR A 107 33.91 15.22 22.64
C THR A 107 33.95 15.46 24.15
N THR A 108 35.04 15.11 24.81
CA THR A 108 35.29 15.38 26.24
C THR A 108 35.24 16.88 26.58
N LYS A 109 35.45 17.75 25.61
CA LYS A 109 35.30 19.22 25.74
C LYS A 109 33.86 19.72 25.45
N GLY A 110 32.90 18.81 25.24
CA GLY A 110 31.48 19.18 25.02
C GLY A 110 31.15 19.68 23.62
N LYS A 111 32.09 19.63 22.66
CA LYS A 111 31.78 19.91 21.26
C LYS A 111 31.01 18.74 20.67
N SER A 112 30.00 19.00 19.85
CA SER A 112 29.15 17.94 19.32
C SER A 112 28.82 18.10 17.84
N THR A 113 28.58 16.98 17.17
CA THR A 113 27.99 16.89 15.83
C THR A 113 26.91 15.80 15.80
N SER A 114 26.01 15.84 14.85
CA SER A 114 24.96 14.82 14.76
C SER A 114 24.60 14.45 13.33
N ARG A 115 24.00 13.26 13.17
CA ARG A 115 23.29 12.80 11.98
C ARG A 115 21.93 12.28 12.39
N THR A 116 20.93 12.48 11.55
CA THR A 116 19.56 11.99 11.75
C THR A 116 19.19 11.08 10.59
N LEU A 117 18.61 9.93 10.92
CA LEU A 117 18.11 8.92 9.98
C LEU A 117 16.66 8.63 10.30
N LYS A 118 15.86 8.32 9.27
CA LYS A 118 14.52 7.76 9.45
C LYS A 118 14.62 6.23 9.48
N VAL A 119 14.09 5.62 10.54
CA VAL A 119 14.00 4.16 10.68
C VAL A 119 12.54 3.77 10.73
N THR A 120 12.09 2.95 9.77
CA THR A 120 10.75 2.40 9.76
C THR A 120 10.81 0.95 10.21
N VAL A 121 10.14 0.63 11.33
CA VAL A 121 10.02 -0.73 11.84
C VAL A 121 8.63 -1.26 11.49
N ILE A 122 8.59 -2.33 10.70
CA ILE A 122 7.34 -2.94 10.24
C ILE A 122 7.02 -4.24 10.98
N PRO A 123 5.75 -4.67 11.05
CA PRO A 123 5.38 -5.97 11.55
C PRO A 123 6.09 -7.11 10.81
N ALA A 124 6.27 -8.23 11.49
CA ALA A 124 6.76 -9.47 10.91
C ALA A 124 5.63 -10.19 10.15
N ALA A 125 5.98 -11.13 9.29
CA ALA A 125 5.00 -11.89 8.51
C ALA A 125 4.06 -12.76 9.36
N ASP A 126 4.48 -13.09 10.57
CA ASP A 126 3.71 -13.86 11.55
C ASP A 126 3.07 -13.00 12.65
N ASP A 127 3.09 -11.68 12.50
CA ASP A 127 2.36 -10.75 13.36
C ASP A 127 0.91 -10.59 12.89
N PRO A 128 -0.03 -10.20 13.79
CA PRO A 128 -1.42 -10.01 13.42
C PRO A 128 -1.58 -8.86 12.42
N ALA A 129 -2.43 -9.11 11.42
CA ALA A 129 -2.76 -8.11 10.41
C ALA A 129 -4.23 -8.19 10.03
N LEU A 130 -4.87 -7.04 9.84
CA LEU A 130 -6.20 -6.96 9.27
C LEU A 130 -6.12 -6.98 7.74
N GLY A 131 -7.22 -7.39 7.11
CA GLY A 131 -7.34 -7.35 5.65
C GLY A 131 -7.21 -5.95 5.08
N THR A 132 -6.77 -5.85 3.85
CA THR A 132 -6.55 -4.56 3.15
C THR A 132 -7.80 -3.71 3.02
N ASN A 133 -8.99 -4.33 3.06
CA ASN A 133 -10.27 -3.65 2.99
C ASN A 133 -10.69 -2.98 4.32
N ALA A 134 -9.90 -3.08 5.39
CA ALA A 134 -10.21 -2.39 6.65
C ALA A 134 -10.36 -0.87 6.47
N SER A 135 -9.53 -0.26 5.63
CA SER A 135 -9.59 1.18 5.31
C SER A 135 -10.81 1.61 4.50
N GLU A 136 -11.55 0.67 3.93
CA GLU A 136 -12.75 0.93 3.12
C GLU A 136 -14.05 0.75 3.91
N LEU A 137 -13.93 0.35 5.18
CA LEU A 137 -15.10 0.10 6.02
C LEU A 137 -15.76 1.41 6.45
N TRP A 138 -17.07 1.44 6.27
CA TRP A 138 -17.97 2.45 6.79
C TRP A 138 -18.91 1.79 7.78
N VAL A 139 -18.92 2.28 9.02
CA VAL A 139 -19.72 1.71 10.08
C VAL A 139 -20.38 2.81 10.90
N ALA A 140 -21.65 2.65 11.26
CA ALA A 140 -22.30 3.60 12.15
C ALA A 140 -21.74 3.46 13.58
N PRO A 141 -21.72 4.56 14.37
CA PRO A 141 -21.41 4.47 15.80
C PRO A 141 -22.24 3.40 16.50
N GLY A 142 -21.61 2.51 17.25
CA GLY A 142 -22.26 1.40 17.94
C GLY A 142 -22.63 0.19 17.08
N ALA A 143 -22.41 0.23 15.76
CA ALA A 143 -22.71 -0.88 14.87
C ALA A 143 -21.54 -1.87 14.76
N GLU A 144 -21.88 -3.11 14.39
CA GLU A 144 -20.90 -4.16 14.10
C GLU A 144 -20.45 -4.11 12.65
N THR A 145 -19.19 -4.50 12.40
CA THR A 145 -18.65 -4.70 11.07
C THR A 145 -17.69 -5.89 11.07
N THR A 146 -17.51 -6.52 9.90
CA THR A 146 -16.59 -7.65 9.73
C THR A 146 -15.48 -7.28 8.74
N ILE A 147 -14.26 -7.56 9.14
CA ILE A 147 -13.05 -7.39 8.33
C ILE A 147 -12.60 -8.78 7.89
N HIS A 148 -12.50 -9.00 6.59
CA HIS A 148 -12.06 -10.27 5.99
C HIS A 148 -10.59 -10.22 5.56
N ASN A 149 -10.05 -11.39 5.18
CA ASN A 149 -8.66 -11.55 4.74
C ASN A 149 -7.62 -11.13 5.80
N CYS A 150 -7.95 -11.34 7.06
CA CYS A 150 -7.05 -11.13 8.19
C CYS A 150 -6.02 -12.26 8.30
N GLN A 151 -4.93 -12.01 9.01
CA GLN A 151 -3.87 -12.99 9.24
C GLN A 151 -3.41 -12.97 10.70
N ASN A 152 -3.03 -14.14 11.21
CA ASN A 152 -2.38 -14.33 12.52
C ASN A 152 -3.15 -13.74 13.72
N LEU A 153 -4.48 -13.67 13.67
CA LEU A 153 -5.29 -13.05 14.72
C LEU A 153 -5.24 -13.78 16.06
N GLY A 154 -4.77 -15.01 16.11
CA GLY A 154 -4.79 -15.85 17.32
C GLY A 154 -4.00 -15.29 18.52
N THR A 155 -3.13 -14.31 18.31
CA THR A 155 -2.36 -13.66 19.39
C THR A 155 -3.02 -12.38 19.90
N VAL A 156 -4.05 -11.87 19.20
CA VAL A 156 -4.74 -10.62 19.55
C VAL A 156 -5.57 -10.79 20.80
N THR A 157 -5.34 -9.97 21.79
CA THR A 157 -6.05 -9.94 23.07
C THR A 157 -6.94 -8.72 23.24
N LYS A 158 -6.63 -7.62 22.51
CA LYS A 158 -7.42 -6.39 22.49
C LYS A 158 -7.43 -5.76 21.11
N VAL A 159 -8.53 -5.07 20.83
CA VAL A 159 -8.67 -4.22 19.63
C VAL A 159 -9.08 -2.83 20.07
N MET A 160 -8.41 -1.82 19.54
CA MET A 160 -8.69 -0.41 19.81
C MET A 160 -9.18 0.26 18.54
N VAL A 161 -10.20 1.10 18.64
CA VAL A 161 -10.68 1.97 17.56
C VAL A 161 -10.69 3.41 18.07
N GLY A 162 -9.89 4.27 17.45
CA GLY A 162 -9.76 5.66 17.92
C GLY A 162 -9.25 5.78 19.36
N GLY A 163 -8.40 4.85 19.80
CA GLY A 163 -7.86 4.80 21.16
C GLY A 163 -8.82 4.21 22.21
N LYS A 164 -10.01 3.73 21.83
CA LYS A 164 -10.97 3.06 22.71
C LYS A 164 -10.96 1.56 22.50
N GLU A 165 -10.93 0.78 23.59
CA GLU A 165 -11.04 -0.66 23.52
C GLU A 165 -12.46 -1.05 23.06
N VAL A 166 -12.54 -1.98 22.10
CA VAL A 166 -13.80 -2.44 21.52
C VAL A 166 -13.98 -3.95 21.66
N ALA A 167 -15.24 -4.39 21.71
CA ALA A 167 -15.57 -5.80 21.62
C ALA A 167 -15.24 -6.32 20.21
N PHE A 168 -14.64 -7.50 20.14
CA PHE A 168 -14.33 -8.17 18.88
C PHE A 168 -14.51 -9.68 19.00
N GLU A 169 -14.67 -10.33 17.85
CA GLU A 169 -14.78 -11.77 17.70
C GLU A 169 -13.94 -12.22 16.50
N ILE A 170 -13.13 -13.25 16.68
CA ILE A 170 -12.34 -13.86 15.60
C ILE A 170 -13.21 -14.93 14.93
N LEU A 171 -13.40 -14.81 13.63
CA LEU A 171 -14.22 -15.66 12.80
C LEU A 171 -13.38 -16.40 11.76
N GLU A 172 -14.00 -17.36 11.05
CA GLU A 172 -13.42 -18.04 9.88
C GLU A 172 -12.01 -18.59 10.16
N GLU A 173 -11.84 -19.26 11.31
CA GLU A 173 -10.56 -19.85 11.74
C GLU A 173 -9.39 -18.86 11.79
N GLY A 174 -9.69 -17.57 12.06
CA GLY A 174 -8.67 -16.51 12.20
C GLY A 174 -8.44 -15.67 10.95
N THR A 175 -9.24 -15.85 9.90
CA THR A 175 -9.13 -15.09 8.66
C THR A 175 -10.11 -13.91 8.57
N ALA A 176 -11.02 -13.79 9.56
CA ALA A 176 -11.92 -12.65 9.68
C ALA A 176 -12.03 -12.17 11.13
N MET A 177 -12.32 -10.90 11.32
CA MET A 177 -12.58 -10.27 12.61
C MET A 177 -13.86 -9.45 12.54
N LYS A 178 -14.80 -9.74 13.44
CA LYS A 178 -15.96 -8.88 13.69
C LYS A 178 -15.61 -7.94 14.84
N LEU A 179 -15.92 -6.67 14.72
CA LEU A 179 -15.75 -5.68 15.77
C LEU A 179 -16.95 -4.74 15.86
N THR A 180 -17.17 -4.15 17.03
CA THR A 180 -18.22 -3.16 17.27
C THR A 180 -17.58 -1.76 17.36
N ALA A 181 -18.00 -0.84 16.51
CA ALA A 181 -17.52 0.55 16.60
C ALA A 181 -18.01 1.21 17.89
N PRO A 182 -17.18 2.01 18.59
CA PRO A 182 -17.64 2.74 19.77
C PRO A 182 -18.82 3.66 19.45
N ALA A 183 -19.87 3.60 20.29
CA ALA A 183 -21.10 4.35 20.08
C ALA A 183 -20.94 5.87 20.32
N ASP A 184 -19.90 6.27 21.02
CA ASP A 184 -19.61 7.64 21.42
C ASP A 184 -18.48 8.29 20.58
N LEU A 185 -18.17 7.73 19.43
CA LEU A 185 -17.29 8.39 18.45
C LEU A 185 -18.12 9.31 17.55
N GLU A 186 -17.56 10.48 17.28
CA GLU A 186 -18.10 11.39 16.25
C GLU A 186 -17.81 10.84 14.85
N ASN A 187 -18.46 11.44 13.84
CA ASN A 187 -18.17 11.07 12.46
C ASN A 187 -16.70 11.38 12.11
N GLY A 188 -15.96 10.39 11.63
CA GLY A 188 -14.54 10.56 11.31
C GLY A 188 -13.82 9.27 10.96
N ASP A 189 -12.56 9.42 10.59
CA ASP A 189 -11.66 8.30 10.31
C ASP A 189 -10.84 7.99 11.56
N TYR A 190 -10.85 6.72 11.99
CA TYR A 190 -10.21 6.29 13.21
C TYR A 190 -9.24 5.13 12.95
N ALA A 191 -8.06 5.21 13.57
CA ALA A 191 -7.10 4.13 13.53
C ALA A 191 -7.63 2.90 14.29
N ILE A 192 -7.40 1.72 13.71
CA ILE A 192 -7.56 0.44 14.38
C ILE A 192 -6.18 0.01 14.86
N THR A 193 -6.07 -0.39 16.13
CA THR A 193 -4.86 -0.95 16.72
C THR A 193 -5.17 -2.32 17.28
N LEU A 194 -4.38 -3.32 16.90
CA LEU A 194 -4.43 -4.66 17.47
C LEU A 194 -3.38 -4.74 18.57
N VAL A 195 -3.70 -5.38 19.68
CA VAL A 195 -2.76 -5.57 20.80
C VAL A 195 -2.66 -7.07 21.08
N ASP A 196 -1.43 -7.59 21.15
CA ASP A 196 -1.19 -9.00 21.47
C ASP A 196 -1.11 -9.25 22.98
N GLY A 197 -0.85 -10.50 23.35
CA GLY A 197 -0.72 -10.93 24.76
C GLY A 197 0.48 -10.34 25.47
N ASP A 198 1.49 -9.88 24.75
CA ASP A 198 2.70 -9.20 25.28
C ASP A 198 2.53 -7.68 25.37
N GLY A 199 1.39 -7.15 24.94
CA GLY A 199 1.07 -5.73 24.93
C GLY A 199 1.68 -4.98 23.75
N VAL A 200 2.13 -5.67 22.71
CA VAL A 200 2.65 -5.03 21.49
C VAL A 200 1.47 -4.54 20.65
N GLU A 201 1.58 -3.29 20.22
CA GLU A 201 0.56 -2.64 19.38
C GLU A 201 0.91 -2.76 17.90
N PHE A 202 -0.05 -3.27 17.10
CA PHE A 202 0.08 -3.42 15.65
C PHE A 202 -0.91 -2.52 14.92
N PRO A 203 -0.49 -1.87 13.83
CA PRO A 203 -1.38 -1.06 13.02
C PRO A 203 -2.42 -1.94 12.31
N GLY A 204 -3.70 -1.70 12.56
CA GLY A 204 -4.84 -2.39 11.93
C GLY A 204 -5.47 -1.61 10.77
N GLY A 205 -4.85 -0.49 10.34
CA GLY A 205 -5.43 0.39 9.33
C GLY A 205 -6.42 1.40 9.90
N THR A 206 -7.33 1.87 9.07
CA THR A 206 -8.28 2.95 9.40
C THR A 206 -9.71 2.48 9.11
N ILE A 207 -10.65 2.85 9.96
CA ILE A 207 -12.08 2.65 9.78
C ILE A 207 -12.80 3.99 9.81
N LYS A 208 -13.78 4.18 8.91
CA LYS A 208 -14.64 5.35 8.94
C LYS A 208 -15.88 5.08 9.77
N VAL A 209 -16.00 5.81 10.88
CA VAL A 209 -17.19 5.76 11.73
C VAL A 209 -18.10 6.91 11.32
N THR A 210 -19.31 6.61 10.82
CA THR A 210 -20.27 7.61 10.39
C THR A 210 -21.67 7.04 10.25
N SER A 211 -22.68 7.84 10.59
CA SER A 211 -24.10 7.53 10.35
C SER A 211 -24.53 7.81 8.91
N GLU A 212 -23.70 8.47 8.13
CA GLU A 212 -23.98 8.74 6.73
C GLU A 212 -23.81 7.47 5.89
N PRO A 213 -24.66 7.23 4.89
CA PRO A 213 -24.47 6.10 4.00
C PRO A 213 -23.17 6.26 3.20
N LYS A 214 -22.46 5.14 2.98
CA LYS A 214 -21.27 5.15 2.11
C LYS A 214 -21.66 5.72 0.74
N PRO A 215 -20.97 6.73 0.21
CA PRO A 215 -21.22 7.23 -1.12
C PRO A 215 -21.14 6.09 -2.13
N SER A 216 -22.17 5.97 -2.97
CA SER A 216 -22.13 5.03 -4.08
C SER A 216 -21.09 5.53 -5.10
N MET A 217 -20.10 4.72 -5.41
CA MET A 217 -19.15 4.97 -6.50
C MET A 217 -19.74 4.53 -7.86
N GLU A 218 -20.98 4.06 -7.83
CA GLU A 218 -21.68 3.61 -9.03
C GLU A 218 -21.96 4.75 -9.99
N ASN A 219 -21.45 4.62 -11.19
CA ASN A 219 -21.81 5.47 -12.30
C ASN A 219 -23.07 4.92 -12.98
N VAL A 220 -24.16 5.68 -12.96
CA VAL A 220 -25.43 5.27 -13.59
C VAL A 220 -25.29 5.34 -15.11
N LEU A 221 -25.42 4.21 -15.77
CA LEU A 221 -25.39 4.07 -17.22
C LEU A 221 -26.77 4.21 -17.84
N TRP A 222 -27.78 3.72 -17.14
CA TRP A 222 -29.18 3.78 -17.53
C TRP A 222 -30.09 3.65 -16.30
N GLU A 223 -31.25 4.33 -16.34
CA GLU A 223 -32.30 4.23 -15.34
C GLU A 223 -33.67 4.34 -16.01
N GLY A 224 -34.62 3.50 -15.59
CA GLY A 224 -35.96 3.44 -16.17
C GLY A 224 -36.75 2.27 -15.60
N HIS A 225 -37.63 1.68 -16.42
CA HIS A 225 -38.43 0.50 -16.06
C HIS A 225 -38.71 -0.29 -17.32
N HIS A 226 -37.77 -1.12 -17.77
CA HIS A 226 -37.83 -1.84 -19.05
C HIS A 226 -38.12 -3.31 -18.82
N TYR A 227 -39.30 -3.76 -19.29
CA TYR A 227 -39.69 -5.17 -19.20
C TYR A 227 -38.83 -6.06 -20.07
N VAL A 228 -38.52 -7.27 -19.59
CA VAL A 228 -37.73 -8.27 -20.33
C VAL A 228 -38.39 -9.64 -20.26
N SER A 229 -38.68 -10.19 -21.48
CA SER A 229 -39.11 -11.57 -21.64
C SER A 229 -38.66 -12.15 -22.99
N TRP A 230 -37.84 -13.20 -22.96
CA TRP A 230 -37.41 -13.91 -24.17
C TRP A 230 -38.53 -14.70 -24.87
N ASP A 231 -39.70 -14.86 -24.21
CA ASP A 231 -40.88 -15.50 -24.80
C ASP A 231 -41.62 -14.62 -25.82
N LEU A 232 -41.26 -13.35 -25.89
CA LEU A 232 -41.82 -12.40 -26.82
C LEU A 232 -41.27 -12.60 -28.23
N GLY A 233 -42.01 -12.07 -29.23
CA GLY A 233 -41.58 -12.14 -30.64
C GLY A 233 -40.24 -11.44 -30.91
N ASP A 234 -39.60 -11.79 -32.02
CA ASP A 234 -38.26 -11.26 -32.33
C ASP A 234 -38.23 -9.74 -32.52
N ASP A 235 -39.33 -9.17 -32.97
CA ASP A 235 -39.49 -7.72 -33.19
C ASP A 235 -39.99 -6.96 -31.95
N ASP A 236 -40.28 -7.66 -30.84
CA ASP A 236 -40.74 -7.00 -29.61
C ASP A 236 -39.60 -6.32 -28.89
N PRO A 237 -39.67 -5.00 -28.58
CA PRO A 237 -38.61 -4.28 -27.90
C PRO A 237 -38.34 -4.80 -26.48
N ASN A 238 -39.29 -5.51 -25.88
CA ASN A 238 -39.14 -6.11 -24.55
C ASN A 238 -38.58 -7.53 -24.56
N LYS A 239 -38.21 -8.07 -25.73
CA LYS A 239 -37.55 -9.39 -25.81
C LYS A 239 -36.23 -9.40 -25.11
N LYS A 240 -35.53 -8.28 -25.11
CA LYS A 240 -34.25 -8.08 -24.44
C LYS A 240 -34.09 -6.63 -23.99
N PHE A 241 -33.29 -6.40 -22.94
CA PHE A 241 -32.81 -5.06 -22.62
C PHE A 241 -31.50 -4.81 -23.39
N ASN A 242 -31.48 -3.79 -24.25
CA ASN A 242 -30.32 -3.41 -25.07
C ASN A 242 -30.09 -1.89 -25.12
N LEU A 243 -30.44 -1.20 -24.02
CA LEU A 243 -30.39 0.27 -23.96
C LEU A 243 -29.05 0.84 -23.53
N ILE A 244 -28.05 -0.04 -23.25
CA ILE A 244 -26.66 0.37 -23.08
C ILE A 244 -25.99 0.39 -24.43
N THR A 245 -25.49 1.56 -24.82
CA THR A 245 -24.90 1.73 -26.16
C THR A 245 -23.52 1.06 -26.25
N LYS A 246 -23.14 0.64 -27.46
CA LYS A 246 -21.80 0.12 -27.73
C LYS A 246 -20.67 1.09 -27.33
N ASP A 247 -20.87 2.39 -27.49
CA ASP A 247 -19.92 3.42 -27.10
C ASP A 247 -19.76 3.54 -25.58
N GLN A 248 -20.78 3.18 -24.81
CA GLN A 248 -20.68 3.07 -23.35
C GLN A 248 -19.88 1.83 -22.98
N VAL A 249 -20.20 0.66 -23.57
CA VAL A 249 -19.50 -0.60 -23.35
C VAL A 249 -18.00 -0.49 -23.69
N ALA A 250 -17.65 0.20 -24.76
CA ALA A 250 -16.26 0.40 -25.19
C ALA A 250 -15.38 1.18 -24.18
N LYS A 251 -15.99 1.82 -23.18
CA LYS A 251 -15.28 2.55 -22.11
C LYS A 251 -15.06 1.70 -20.86
N TRP A 252 -15.66 0.52 -20.80
CA TRP A 252 -15.55 -0.36 -19.65
C TRP A 252 -14.16 -0.99 -19.56
N LYS A 253 -13.76 -1.37 -18.36
CA LYS A 253 -12.44 -1.93 -18.07
C LYS A 253 -12.57 -3.22 -17.26
N GLU A 254 -11.60 -4.08 -17.40
CA GLU A 254 -11.43 -5.25 -16.56
C GLU A 254 -11.40 -4.87 -15.07
N GLY A 255 -12.05 -5.70 -14.25
CA GLY A 255 -12.16 -5.51 -12.80
C GLY A 255 -13.27 -4.55 -12.36
N GLN A 256 -13.95 -3.87 -13.29
CA GLN A 256 -15.14 -3.09 -12.95
C GLN A 256 -16.33 -4.01 -12.64
N ILE A 257 -17.23 -3.53 -11.78
CA ILE A 257 -18.44 -4.27 -11.40
C ILE A 257 -19.66 -3.64 -12.08
N LEU A 258 -20.26 -4.39 -13.00
CA LEU A 258 -21.54 -4.06 -13.61
C LEU A 258 -22.66 -4.53 -12.67
N ARG A 259 -23.63 -3.65 -12.37
CA ARG A 259 -24.83 -4.00 -11.60
C ARG A 259 -26.07 -3.73 -12.41
N VAL A 260 -26.95 -4.72 -12.45
CA VAL A 260 -28.28 -4.60 -13.05
C VAL A 260 -29.30 -4.75 -11.94
N TYR A 261 -30.01 -3.69 -11.63
CA TYR A 261 -31.09 -3.63 -10.67
C TYR A 261 -32.38 -4.03 -11.34
N CYS A 262 -33.06 -5.00 -10.74
CA CYS A 262 -34.24 -5.61 -11.31
C CYS A 262 -35.40 -5.64 -10.31
N SER A 263 -36.61 -5.46 -10.82
CA SER A 263 -37.87 -5.76 -10.13
C SER A 263 -38.64 -6.86 -10.87
N MET A 264 -39.48 -7.58 -10.14
CA MET A 264 -40.30 -8.64 -10.70
C MET A 264 -41.52 -8.06 -11.41
N LYS A 265 -41.99 -8.75 -12.43
CA LYS A 265 -43.34 -8.59 -12.94
C LYS A 265 -44.26 -9.64 -12.28
N ASP A 266 -45.12 -9.20 -11.38
CA ASP A 266 -45.88 -10.04 -10.46
C ASP A 266 -46.75 -11.12 -11.14
N ASP A 267 -47.23 -10.87 -12.36
CA ASP A 267 -48.09 -11.80 -13.10
C ASP A 267 -47.36 -12.88 -13.86
N ASP A 268 -46.00 -12.85 -13.89
CA ASP A 268 -45.21 -13.84 -14.62
C ASP A 268 -44.87 -15.06 -13.76
N ALA A 269 -44.81 -16.24 -14.38
CA ALA A 269 -44.74 -17.50 -13.69
C ALA A 269 -43.35 -17.74 -13.02
N TYR A 270 -42.29 -17.08 -13.50
CA TYR A 270 -40.94 -17.15 -12.96
C TYR A 270 -40.14 -15.91 -13.35
N HIS A 271 -39.04 -15.65 -12.64
CA HIS A 271 -38.21 -14.47 -12.83
C HIS A 271 -36.76 -14.91 -12.98
N GLN A 272 -36.21 -14.68 -14.16
CA GLN A 272 -34.86 -15.12 -14.48
C GLN A 272 -34.13 -14.08 -15.32
N ILE A 273 -32.89 -13.76 -14.96
CA ILE A 273 -31.99 -12.86 -15.70
C ILE A 273 -30.72 -13.60 -16.13
N LYS A 274 -30.23 -13.26 -17.31
CA LYS A 274 -28.93 -13.65 -17.84
C LYS A 274 -28.33 -12.46 -18.58
N LEU A 275 -27.03 -12.23 -18.40
CA LEU A 275 -26.27 -11.26 -19.17
C LEU A 275 -25.67 -11.93 -20.39
N ALA A 276 -25.75 -11.27 -21.53
CA ALA A 276 -25.25 -11.79 -22.82
C ALA A 276 -24.71 -10.64 -23.68
N THR A 277 -24.03 -11.01 -24.77
CA THR A 277 -23.74 -10.09 -25.87
C THR A 277 -24.99 -9.88 -26.74
N ASP A 278 -25.00 -8.86 -27.60
CA ASP A 278 -26.14 -8.62 -28.50
C ASP A 278 -26.37 -9.76 -29.52
N TRP A 279 -25.40 -10.65 -29.70
CA TRP A 279 -25.53 -11.87 -30.49
C TRP A 279 -25.98 -13.08 -29.64
N TRP A 280 -26.39 -12.86 -28.40
CA TRP A 280 -26.87 -13.87 -27.47
C TRP A 280 -25.80 -14.84 -26.95
N THR A 281 -24.52 -14.49 -27.09
CA THR A 281 -23.44 -15.25 -26.44
C THR A 281 -23.45 -14.98 -24.94
N ASP A 282 -23.51 -16.02 -24.15
CA ASP A 282 -23.64 -15.94 -22.70
C ASP A 282 -22.40 -15.30 -22.03
N LEU A 283 -22.64 -14.29 -21.19
CA LEU A 283 -21.66 -13.73 -20.28
C LEU A 283 -21.80 -14.30 -18.87
N THR A 284 -23.04 -14.69 -18.50
CA THR A 284 -23.35 -15.34 -17.23
C THR A 284 -24.26 -16.54 -17.43
N SER A 285 -24.32 -17.43 -16.43
CA SER A 285 -25.39 -18.41 -16.34
C SER A 285 -26.72 -17.71 -16.02
N PRO A 286 -27.87 -18.29 -16.41
CA PRO A 286 -29.17 -17.81 -15.97
C PRO A 286 -29.28 -17.85 -14.45
N TYR A 287 -29.86 -16.79 -13.88
CA TYR A 287 -30.04 -16.65 -12.44
C TYR A 287 -31.53 -16.35 -12.13
N GLU A 288 -32.17 -17.23 -11.38
CA GLU A 288 -33.55 -17.03 -10.88
C GLU A 288 -33.51 -16.18 -9.62
N PHE A 289 -34.44 -15.23 -9.49
CA PHE A 289 -34.46 -14.31 -8.37
C PHE A 289 -35.87 -14.04 -7.85
N GLY A 290 -35.95 -13.60 -6.60
CA GLY A 290 -37.12 -13.06 -5.97
C GLY A 290 -37.10 -11.53 -5.87
N GLU A 291 -37.87 -11.00 -4.93
CA GLU A 291 -38.05 -9.56 -4.73
C GLU A 291 -36.71 -8.80 -4.57
N GLY A 292 -36.57 -7.64 -5.24
CA GLY A 292 -35.51 -6.67 -4.97
C GLY A 292 -34.10 -7.10 -5.36
N ASN A 293 -33.93 -7.73 -6.52
CA ASN A 293 -32.64 -8.27 -6.92
C ASN A 293 -31.67 -7.28 -7.60
N VAL A 294 -30.39 -7.46 -7.32
CA VAL A 294 -29.28 -6.80 -8.03
C VAL A 294 -28.33 -7.85 -8.56
N MET A 295 -28.29 -8.04 -9.88
CA MET A 295 -27.29 -8.88 -10.51
C MET A 295 -25.96 -8.14 -10.58
N LYS A 296 -24.91 -8.75 -10.01
CA LYS A 296 -23.55 -8.22 -10.04
C LYS A 296 -22.70 -9.07 -10.97
N PHE A 297 -21.93 -8.41 -11.80
CA PHE A 297 -21.02 -9.06 -12.74
C PHE A 297 -19.69 -8.32 -12.79
N GLU A 298 -18.62 -9.00 -12.39
CA GLU A 298 -17.26 -8.50 -12.53
C GLU A 298 -16.81 -8.65 -13.98
N LEU A 299 -16.39 -7.55 -14.59
CA LEU A 299 -15.97 -7.52 -15.98
C LEU A 299 -14.59 -8.16 -16.13
N THR A 300 -14.53 -9.26 -16.81
CA THR A 300 -13.27 -9.91 -17.23
C THR A 300 -12.87 -9.42 -18.63
N GLN A 301 -11.58 -9.52 -18.98
CA GLN A 301 -11.12 -9.18 -20.33
C GLN A 301 -11.83 -10.04 -21.39
N ASP A 302 -12.07 -11.32 -21.14
CA ASP A 302 -12.82 -12.21 -22.05
C ASP A 302 -14.25 -11.70 -22.30
N ALA A 303 -14.95 -11.23 -21.27
CA ALA A 303 -16.27 -10.66 -21.40
C ALA A 303 -16.25 -9.35 -22.21
N LEU A 304 -15.27 -8.50 -21.98
CA LEU A 304 -15.09 -7.25 -22.73
C LEU A 304 -14.81 -7.52 -24.22
N ASP A 305 -13.94 -8.48 -24.53
CA ASP A 305 -13.60 -8.86 -25.88
C ASP A 305 -14.81 -9.44 -26.62
N LYS A 306 -15.62 -10.29 -25.96
CA LYS A 306 -16.89 -10.80 -26.51
C LYS A 306 -17.88 -9.69 -26.79
N MET A 307 -18.12 -8.79 -25.85
CA MET A 307 -19.01 -7.65 -26.05
C MET A 307 -18.55 -6.72 -27.18
N ALA A 308 -17.25 -6.50 -27.31
CA ALA A 308 -16.68 -5.70 -28.38
C ALA A 308 -16.87 -6.35 -29.76
N ALA A 309 -16.66 -7.66 -29.86
CA ALA A 309 -16.81 -8.42 -31.10
C ALA A 309 -18.27 -8.59 -31.51
N GLU A 310 -19.18 -8.77 -30.54
CA GLU A 310 -20.56 -9.18 -30.75
C GLU A 310 -21.60 -8.09 -30.43
N ASN A 311 -21.26 -6.85 -30.78
CA ASN A 311 -22.15 -5.69 -30.81
C ASN A 311 -22.65 -5.20 -29.44
N GLY A 312 -21.98 -5.52 -28.34
CA GLY A 312 -22.25 -4.92 -27.04
C GLY A 312 -22.95 -5.84 -26.04
N PHE A 313 -23.68 -5.25 -25.12
CA PHE A 313 -24.24 -5.86 -23.92
C PHE A 313 -25.77 -5.85 -23.94
N ILE A 314 -26.37 -6.98 -23.53
CA ILE A 314 -27.81 -7.09 -23.31
C ILE A 314 -28.12 -7.84 -22.01
N CYS A 315 -29.32 -7.57 -21.45
CA CYS A 315 -29.95 -8.46 -20.48
C CYS A 315 -31.08 -9.22 -21.13
N VAL A 316 -31.14 -10.52 -20.91
CA VAL A 316 -32.19 -11.43 -21.40
C VAL A 316 -32.73 -12.26 -20.25
N GLY A 317 -33.86 -12.88 -20.43
CA GLY A 317 -34.52 -13.69 -19.41
C GLY A 317 -36.02 -13.58 -19.49
N HIS A 318 -36.71 -13.71 -18.37
CA HIS A 318 -38.15 -13.71 -18.32
C HIS A 318 -38.70 -13.06 -17.05
N GLY A 319 -39.81 -12.31 -17.19
CA GLY A 319 -40.68 -11.92 -16.11
C GLY A 319 -40.16 -10.79 -15.21
N TYR A 320 -39.27 -9.93 -15.70
CA TYR A 320 -38.67 -8.90 -14.88
C TYR A 320 -38.55 -7.54 -15.61
N TYR A 321 -38.34 -6.52 -14.81
CA TYR A 321 -37.97 -5.19 -15.31
C TYR A 321 -36.50 -4.93 -14.98
N VAL A 322 -35.76 -4.34 -15.91
CA VAL A 322 -34.51 -3.65 -15.62
C VAL A 322 -34.89 -2.25 -15.17
N ASP A 323 -34.50 -1.88 -13.94
CA ASP A 323 -34.82 -0.56 -13.36
C ASP A 323 -33.62 0.38 -13.44
N LYS A 324 -32.42 -0.15 -13.28
CA LYS A 324 -31.19 0.65 -13.33
C LYS A 324 -29.99 -0.25 -13.71
N VAL A 325 -29.06 0.32 -14.47
CA VAL A 325 -27.77 -0.29 -14.76
C VAL A 325 -26.67 0.66 -14.34
N THR A 326 -25.72 0.17 -13.55
CA THR A 326 -24.57 0.95 -13.05
C THR A 326 -23.26 0.22 -13.28
N ILE A 327 -22.16 0.98 -13.25
CA ILE A 327 -20.79 0.45 -13.29
C ILE A 327 -19.94 1.16 -12.23
N GLU A 328 -19.11 0.38 -11.54
CA GLU A 328 -18.17 0.87 -10.51
C GLU A 328 -16.73 0.46 -10.83
#